data_611cd498f38db75851d2dbbcbb6f2fb8
#
_entry.id   611cd498f38db75851d2dbbcbb6f2fb8
#
_cell.length_a   1.000
_cell.length_b   1.000
_cell.length_c   1.000
_cell.angle_alpha   90.00
_cell.angle_beta   90.00
_cell.angle_gamma   90.00
#
_symmetry.space_group_name_H-M   'P 1'
#
loop_
_entity.id
_entity.type
_entity.pdbx_description
1 polymer ?
#
loop_
_entity_poly.entity_id
_entity_poly.type
_entity_poly.pdbx_seq_one_letter_code
_entity_poly.pdbx_strand_id
1 'polypeptide(L)'
;LIEEREGDVASLNALTVLSTTAMKTSFEALAPAFESEADYRLAVAFGPSSQLEKRLAEGEAADVAIVTHAGAQDLIARGRGIAGSLADLARSFIGVCVGKGAARPNLSSVEAFKNAMLSAKSIALSKPVGGGASGAHMAAVFDRLGIGAAIANKAIYGAGGPSGLVGLIVERGEAEIGIQQMAELMAVPGIDIVGPLPDGVQSATQFTAFVPSAARELATARALIEYLRKPTAKAVLKAKGLEPN
;
A
#
# COMPACT_ATOMS: atom_id res chain seq x y z
N LEU A 1 -56.18 -2.53 7.85
CA LEU A 1 -55.03 -1.80 8.40
C LEU A 1 -53.94 -2.82 8.63
N ILE A 2 -53.02 -2.92 7.68
CA ILE A 2 -51.79 -3.69 7.80
C ILE A 2 -50.73 -2.66 8.15
N GLU A 3 -50.26 -2.65 9.41
CA GLU A 3 -49.07 -1.91 9.83
C GLU A 3 -47.85 -2.58 9.20
N GLU A 4 -47.26 -1.92 8.21
CA GLU A 4 -45.93 -2.21 7.75
C GLU A 4 -44.97 -1.86 8.88
N ARG A 5 -44.40 -2.90 9.49
CA ARG A 5 -43.24 -2.72 10.36
C ARG A 5 -42.05 -2.32 9.48
N GLU A 6 -41.74 -1.04 9.43
CA GLU A 6 -40.44 -0.57 9.01
C GLU A 6 -39.41 -1.25 9.91
N GLY A 7 -38.70 -2.22 9.33
CA GLY A 7 -37.57 -2.86 10.01
C GLY A 7 -36.50 -1.81 10.26
N ASP A 8 -36.29 -1.53 11.53
CA ASP A 8 -35.16 -0.74 12.05
C ASP A 8 -33.85 -1.38 11.53
N VAL A 9 -33.32 -0.84 10.44
CA VAL A 9 -31.97 -1.18 9.97
C VAL A 9 -31.05 -0.52 10.98
N ALA A 10 -30.76 -1.25 12.07
CA ALA A 10 -29.76 -0.84 13.03
C ALA A 10 -28.50 -0.38 12.27
N SER A 11 -28.16 0.89 12.39
CA SER A 11 -26.95 1.42 11.77
C SER A 11 -25.77 0.70 12.40
N LEU A 12 -25.19 -0.26 11.69
CA LEU A 12 -24.00 -0.95 12.13
C LEU A 12 -22.93 0.08 12.49
N ASN A 13 -22.34 -0.03 13.67
CA ASN A 13 -21.24 0.82 14.06
C ASN A 13 -20.12 0.72 13.03
N ALA A 14 -19.52 1.85 12.64
CA ALA A 14 -18.46 1.88 11.65
C ALA A 14 -17.10 2.05 12.33
N LEU A 15 -16.16 1.14 12.03
CA LEU A 15 -14.76 1.23 12.41
C LEU A 15 -14.00 1.98 11.31
N THR A 16 -13.46 3.15 11.64
CA THR A 16 -12.72 3.97 10.69
C THR A 16 -11.28 3.50 10.58
N VAL A 17 -10.85 3.15 9.35
CA VAL A 17 -9.50 2.64 9.08
C VAL A 17 -8.79 3.53 8.06
N LEU A 18 -7.59 3.99 8.38
CA LEU A 18 -6.66 4.61 7.43
C LEU A 18 -5.59 3.61 7.04
N SER A 19 -5.53 3.19 5.78
CA SER A 19 -4.62 2.13 5.36
C SER A 19 -3.84 2.48 4.11
N THR A 20 -2.56 2.08 4.10
CA THR A 20 -1.74 2.15 2.88
C THR A 20 -2.41 1.44 1.71
N THR A 21 -2.27 2.01 0.50
CA THR A 21 -2.84 1.44 -0.73
C THR A 21 -2.38 0.01 -0.99
N ALA A 22 -1.16 -0.35 -0.57
CA ALA A 22 -0.64 -1.71 -0.72
C ALA A 22 -1.47 -2.79 0.00
N MET A 23 -2.26 -2.41 1.01
CA MET A 23 -3.15 -3.33 1.74
C MET A 23 -4.55 -3.45 1.11
N LYS A 24 -4.90 -2.63 0.10
CA LYS A 24 -6.28 -2.50 -0.41
C LYS A 24 -6.89 -3.85 -0.83
N THR A 25 -6.24 -4.58 -1.72
CA THR A 25 -6.78 -5.85 -2.23
C THR A 25 -6.89 -6.93 -1.16
N SER A 26 -6.02 -6.87 -0.14
CA SER A 26 -6.11 -7.74 1.03
C SER A 26 -7.30 -7.38 1.92
N PHE A 27 -7.53 -6.10 2.16
CA PHE A 27 -8.71 -5.64 2.91
C PHE A 27 -10.02 -6.00 2.20
N GLU A 28 -10.12 -5.80 0.89
CA GLU A 28 -11.32 -6.17 0.11
C GLU A 28 -11.65 -7.66 0.23
N ALA A 29 -10.63 -8.51 0.37
CA ALA A 29 -10.83 -9.94 0.56
C ALA A 29 -11.13 -10.35 2.01
N LEU A 30 -10.65 -9.59 3.00
CA LEU A 30 -10.74 -9.93 4.42
C LEU A 30 -11.92 -9.23 5.14
N ALA A 31 -12.30 -8.03 4.68
CA ALA A 31 -13.30 -7.21 5.34
C ALA A 31 -14.66 -7.92 5.53
N PRO A 32 -15.25 -8.62 4.54
CA PRO A 32 -16.56 -9.22 4.71
C PRO A 32 -16.64 -10.22 5.87
N ALA A 33 -15.58 -11.03 6.08
CA ALA A 33 -15.56 -12.00 7.16
C ALA A 33 -15.40 -11.32 8.52
N PHE A 34 -14.54 -10.30 8.62
CA PHE A 34 -14.38 -9.54 9.85
C PHE A 34 -15.65 -8.77 10.21
N GLU A 35 -16.29 -8.11 9.26
CA GLU A 35 -17.53 -7.35 9.46
C GLU A 35 -18.65 -8.25 9.99
N SER A 36 -18.75 -9.48 9.47
CA SER A 36 -19.71 -10.48 9.93
C SER A 36 -19.40 -11.01 11.33
N GLU A 37 -18.09 -11.23 11.67
CA GLU A 37 -17.68 -11.70 13.00
C GLU A 37 -17.85 -10.63 14.08
N ALA A 38 -17.58 -9.37 13.75
CA ALA A 38 -17.49 -8.28 14.71
C ALA A 38 -18.81 -7.47 14.85
N ASP A 39 -19.77 -7.65 13.95
CA ASP A 39 -20.98 -6.81 13.83
C ASP A 39 -20.65 -5.32 13.67
N TYR A 40 -19.63 -5.03 12.85
CA TYR A 40 -19.16 -3.70 12.50
C TYR A 40 -18.98 -3.58 11.00
N ARG A 41 -19.12 -2.35 10.47
CA ARG A 41 -18.70 -2.00 9.12
C ARG A 41 -17.30 -1.41 9.15
N LEU A 42 -16.48 -1.71 8.14
CA LEU A 42 -15.17 -1.10 7.95
C LEU A 42 -15.26 0.09 7.00
N ALA A 43 -15.09 1.30 7.52
CA ALA A 43 -14.94 2.51 6.72
C ALA A 43 -13.45 2.74 6.42
N VAL A 44 -12.97 2.17 5.31
CA VAL A 44 -11.52 2.17 4.99
C VAL A 44 -11.20 3.25 3.96
N ALA A 45 -10.30 4.17 4.33
CA ALA A 45 -9.70 5.12 3.40
C ALA A 45 -8.27 4.66 3.05
N PHE A 46 -8.02 4.48 1.75
CA PHE A 46 -6.71 4.07 1.25
C PHE A 46 -5.93 5.25 0.66
N GLY A 47 -4.63 5.28 0.93
CA GLY A 47 -3.73 6.30 0.40
C GLY A 47 -2.26 5.94 0.52
N PRO A 48 -1.35 6.73 -0.07
CA PRO A 48 0.08 6.60 0.18
C PRO A 48 0.39 6.79 1.67
N SER A 49 1.25 5.92 2.24
CA SER A 49 1.58 5.96 3.67
C SER A 49 1.98 7.36 4.16
N SER A 50 2.82 8.07 3.40
CA SER A 50 3.25 9.43 3.76
C SER A 50 2.12 10.46 3.86
N GLN A 51 1.07 10.31 3.04
CA GLN A 51 -0.12 11.17 3.13
C GLN A 51 -0.97 10.81 4.35
N LEU A 52 -1.13 9.52 4.64
CA LEU A 52 -1.86 9.07 5.83
C LEU A 52 -1.12 9.45 7.11
N GLU A 53 0.19 9.31 7.14
CA GLU A 53 1.05 9.73 8.25
C GLU A 53 0.90 11.24 8.53
N LYS A 54 0.87 12.07 7.47
CA LYS A 54 0.60 13.51 7.59
C LYS A 54 -0.79 13.78 8.16
N ARG A 55 -1.84 13.18 7.63
CA ARG A 55 -3.23 13.33 8.11
C ARG A 55 -3.36 12.98 9.59
N LEU A 56 -2.76 11.86 10.01
CA LEU A 56 -2.73 11.43 11.41
C LEU A 56 -1.94 12.39 12.31
N ALA A 57 -0.80 12.90 11.83
CA ALA A 57 -0.01 13.90 12.55
C ALA A 57 -0.79 15.21 12.74
N GLU A 58 -1.62 15.60 11.77
CA GLU A 58 -2.51 16.77 11.82
C GLU A 58 -3.78 16.52 12.68
N GLY A 59 -3.98 15.29 13.17
CA GLY A 59 -5.03 14.96 14.13
C GLY A 59 -6.29 14.34 13.51
N GLU A 60 -6.23 13.88 12.27
CA GLU A 60 -7.36 13.15 11.69
C GLU A 60 -7.69 11.92 12.53
N ALA A 61 -8.97 11.75 12.83
CA ALA A 61 -9.46 10.64 13.64
C ALA A 61 -9.57 9.36 12.82
N ALA A 62 -9.08 8.27 13.38
CA ALA A 62 -9.28 6.90 12.91
C ALA A 62 -9.22 5.95 14.10
N ASP A 63 -9.79 4.76 13.95
CA ASP A 63 -9.74 3.71 14.97
C ASP A 63 -8.54 2.79 14.76
N VAL A 64 -8.18 2.53 13.50
CA VAL A 64 -6.98 1.77 13.11
C VAL A 64 -6.24 2.52 12.02
N ALA A 65 -4.93 2.56 12.12
CA ALA A 65 -4.06 3.05 11.07
C ALA A 65 -3.05 1.98 10.65
N ILE A 66 -2.81 1.85 9.33
CA ILE A 66 -1.81 0.96 8.75
C ILE A 66 -0.94 1.77 7.81
N VAL A 67 0.29 2.00 8.21
CA VAL A 67 1.30 2.82 7.50
C VAL A 67 2.65 2.12 7.52
N THR A 68 3.73 2.82 7.15
CA THR A 68 5.08 2.26 7.31
C THR A 68 5.43 2.08 8.80
N HIS A 69 6.26 1.11 9.13
CA HIS A 69 6.72 0.89 10.50
C HIS A 69 7.35 2.14 11.11
N ALA A 70 8.24 2.80 10.36
CA ALA A 70 8.88 4.03 10.81
C ALA A 70 7.88 5.17 11.05
N GLY A 71 6.90 5.33 10.14
CA GLY A 71 5.84 6.34 10.30
C GLY A 71 4.94 6.05 11.50
N ALA A 72 4.59 4.79 11.76
CA ALA A 72 3.82 4.39 12.92
C ALA A 72 4.58 4.68 14.24
N GLN A 73 5.88 4.37 14.29
CA GLN A 73 6.72 4.68 15.43
C GLN A 73 6.82 6.19 15.69
N ASP A 74 7.04 7.00 14.64
CA ASP A 74 7.10 8.47 14.76
C ASP A 74 5.77 9.05 15.27
N LEU A 75 4.64 8.59 14.74
CA LEU A 75 3.30 9.02 15.19
C LEU A 75 3.06 8.70 16.67
N ILE A 76 3.43 7.50 17.12
CA ILE A 76 3.32 7.13 18.55
C ILE A 76 4.24 8.00 19.41
N ALA A 77 5.48 8.23 18.98
CA ALA A 77 6.42 9.09 19.69
C ALA A 77 5.91 10.54 19.86
N ARG A 78 5.13 11.01 18.89
CA ARG A 78 4.44 12.32 18.94
C ARG A 78 3.10 12.31 19.68
N GLY A 79 2.73 11.21 20.34
CA GLY A 79 1.46 11.10 21.04
C GLY A 79 0.23 10.96 20.13
N ARG A 80 0.43 10.60 18.86
CA ARG A 80 -0.66 10.38 17.89
C ARG A 80 -1.12 8.93 17.81
N GLY A 81 -0.55 8.04 18.60
CA GLY A 81 -0.95 6.64 18.71
C GLY A 81 -0.79 6.11 20.11
N ILE A 82 -1.50 5.05 20.43
CA ILE A 82 -1.46 4.39 21.74
C ILE A 82 -0.17 3.58 21.85
N ALA A 83 0.62 3.86 22.88
CA ALA A 83 1.83 3.09 23.16
C ALA A 83 1.53 1.60 23.33
N GLY A 84 2.37 0.74 22.73
CA GLY A 84 2.20 -0.72 22.77
C GLY A 84 1.13 -1.28 21.82
N SER A 85 0.52 -0.45 20.95
CA SER A 85 -0.45 -0.90 19.97
C SER A 85 0.17 -1.28 18.61
N LEU A 86 1.48 -1.12 18.41
CA LEU A 86 2.17 -1.50 17.19
C LEU A 86 2.04 -3.00 16.91
N ALA A 87 1.64 -3.34 15.69
CA ALA A 87 1.56 -4.71 15.22
C ALA A 87 2.05 -4.78 13.76
N ASP A 88 3.21 -5.37 13.56
CA ASP A 88 3.73 -5.63 12.23
C ASP A 88 2.84 -6.66 11.53
N LEU A 89 2.36 -6.31 10.33
CA LEU A 89 1.44 -7.15 9.56
C LEU A 89 2.17 -7.89 8.45
N ALA A 90 2.84 -7.14 7.57
CA ALA A 90 3.50 -7.73 6.41
C ALA A 90 4.55 -6.77 5.81
N ARG A 91 5.44 -7.34 5.01
CA ARG A 91 6.38 -6.60 4.16
C ARG A 91 5.91 -6.60 2.72
N SER A 92 6.22 -5.53 1.99
CA SER A 92 6.07 -5.47 0.54
C SER A 92 7.40 -5.12 -0.11
N PHE A 93 7.72 -5.82 -1.17
CA PHE A 93 8.88 -5.54 -2.02
C PHE A 93 8.49 -4.66 -3.19
N ILE A 94 9.46 -3.95 -3.76
CA ILE A 94 9.25 -3.18 -4.98
C ILE A 94 9.41 -4.12 -6.16
N GLY A 95 8.46 -4.05 -7.09
CA GLY A 95 8.45 -4.82 -8.33
C GLY A 95 8.50 -3.94 -9.56
N VAL A 96 8.78 -4.59 -10.67
CA VAL A 96 8.78 -4.02 -12.02
C VAL A 96 7.69 -4.69 -12.84
N CYS A 97 6.93 -3.90 -13.60
CA CYS A 97 5.92 -4.38 -14.54
C CYS A 97 6.11 -3.78 -15.93
N VAL A 98 5.52 -4.44 -16.90
CA VAL A 98 5.38 -3.99 -18.30
C VAL A 98 3.94 -4.19 -18.76
N GLY A 99 3.56 -3.62 -19.88
CA GLY A 99 2.27 -3.90 -20.50
C GLY A 99 2.11 -5.38 -20.84
N LYS A 100 0.87 -5.86 -20.85
CA LYS A 100 0.57 -7.28 -21.11
C LYS A 100 1.17 -7.74 -22.43
N GLY A 101 2.00 -8.80 -22.38
CA GLY A 101 2.70 -9.38 -23.53
C GLY A 101 3.89 -8.55 -24.04
N ALA A 102 4.25 -7.45 -23.39
CA ALA A 102 5.42 -6.65 -23.77
C ALA A 102 6.74 -7.35 -23.41
N ALA A 103 7.82 -6.93 -24.08
CA ALA A 103 9.16 -7.45 -23.79
C ALA A 103 9.56 -7.16 -22.35
N ARG A 104 10.08 -8.19 -21.66
CA ARG A 104 10.50 -8.08 -20.26
C ARG A 104 11.93 -7.55 -20.17
N PRO A 105 12.20 -6.45 -19.43
CA PRO A 105 13.54 -5.99 -19.20
C PRO A 105 14.34 -6.99 -18.35
N ASN A 106 15.66 -7.02 -18.55
CA ASN A 106 16.55 -7.85 -17.74
C ASN A 106 16.78 -7.20 -16.36
N LEU A 107 16.42 -7.91 -15.28
CA LEU A 107 16.56 -7.48 -13.89
C LEU A 107 17.54 -8.36 -13.11
N SER A 108 18.38 -9.16 -13.78
CA SER A 108 19.25 -10.16 -13.15
C SER A 108 20.37 -9.57 -12.28
N SER A 109 20.67 -8.29 -12.45
CA SER A 109 21.68 -7.57 -11.68
C SER A 109 21.34 -6.08 -11.60
N VAL A 110 22.00 -5.35 -10.70
CA VAL A 110 21.89 -3.89 -10.59
C VAL A 110 22.28 -3.20 -11.90
N GLU A 111 23.33 -3.69 -12.58
CA GLU A 111 23.77 -3.13 -13.86
C GLU A 111 22.76 -3.42 -14.99
N ALA A 112 22.21 -4.63 -15.04
CA ALA A 112 21.16 -4.98 -15.99
C ALA A 112 19.90 -4.12 -15.77
N PHE A 113 19.48 -3.92 -14.52
CA PHE A 113 18.41 -3.02 -14.14
C PHE A 113 18.69 -1.58 -14.59
N LYS A 114 19.88 -1.04 -14.28
CA LYS A 114 20.28 0.31 -14.70
C LYS A 114 20.18 0.47 -16.20
N ASN A 115 20.72 -0.48 -16.97
CA ASN A 115 20.69 -0.46 -18.44
C ASN A 115 19.24 -0.53 -18.97
N ALA A 116 18.39 -1.35 -18.37
CA ALA A 116 16.98 -1.43 -18.72
C ALA A 116 16.25 -0.09 -18.46
N MET A 117 16.54 0.54 -17.33
CA MET A 117 15.97 1.86 -17.02
C MET A 117 16.45 2.95 -17.97
N LEU A 118 17.72 2.93 -18.38
CA LEU A 118 18.24 3.90 -19.37
C LEU A 118 17.65 3.70 -20.76
N SER A 119 17.43 2.45 -21.18
CA SER A 119 16.94 2.09 -22.51
C SER A 119 15.45 2.32 -22.69
N ALA A 120 14.65 2.23 -21.63
CA ALA A 120 13.21 2.45 -21.69
C ALA A 120 12.87 3.88 -22.15
N LYS A 121 11.83 4.05 -22.99
CA LYS A 121 11.38 5.37 -23.46
C LYS A 121 10.63 6.15 -22.39
N SER A 122 9.88 5.44 -21.54
CA SER A 122 9.08 6.02 -20.46
C SER A 122 8.98 5.07 -19.27
N ILE A 123 8.96 5.64 -18.05
CA ILE A 123 8.91 4.87 -16.81
C ILE A 123 7.86 5.47 -15.90
N ALA A 124 6.88 4.67 -15.52
CA ALA A 124 5.87 5.05 -14.53
C ALA A 124 6.39 4.78 -13.10
N LEU A 125 6.28 5.77 -12.24
CA LEU A 125 6.79 5.78 -10.87
C LEU A 125 5.78 6.40 -9.90
N SER A 126 5.86 6.04 -8.63
CA SER A 126 5.26 6.85 -7.57
C SER A 126 6.05 8.14 -7.39
N LYS A 127 5.38 9.24 -7.00
CA LYS A 127 6.07 10.52 -6.73
C LYS A 127 7.11 10.33 -5.62
N PRO A 128 8.32 10.92 -5.73
CA PRO A 128 9.34 10.86 -4.69
C PRO A 128 8.86 11.47 -3.36
N VAL A 129 8.09 12.55 -3.43
CA VAL A 129 7.49 13.22 -2.27
C VAL A 129 5.97 13.06 -2.33
N GLY A 130 5.38 12.55 -1.26
CA GLY A 130 3.94 12.33 -1.14
C GLY A 130 3.38 11.14 -1.92
N GLY A 131 4.21 10.38 -2.63
CA GLY A 131 3.80 9.25 -3.47
C GLY A 131 3.93 7.87 -2.83
N GLY A 132 4.35 7.79 -1.58
CA GLY A 132 4.54 6.52 -0.87
C GLY A 132 5.99 6.02 -0.85
N ALA A 133 6.21 4.89 -0.18
CA ALA A 133 7.55 4.37 0.13
C ALA A 133 8.37 4.03 -1.14
N SER A 134 7.75 3.47 -2.18
CA SER A 134 8.47 3.13 -3.42
C SER A 134 8.98 4.36 -4.16
N GLY A 135 8.25 5.48 -4.15
CA GLY A 135 8.67 6.72 -4.83
C GLY A 135 9.95 7.29 -4.24
N ALA A 136 10.00 7.46 -2.92
CA ALA A 136 11.18 7.96 -2.22
C ALA A 136 12.39 7.02 -2.39
N HIS A 137 12.17 5.70 -2.27
CA HIS A 137 13.22 4.72 -2.45
C HIS A 137 13.81 4.75 -3.87
N MET A 138 12.95 4.77 -4.90
CA MET A 138 13.42 4.77 -6.29
C MET A 138 14.17 6.03 -6.66
N ALA A 139 13.78 7.19 -6.15
CA ALA A 139 14.55 8.42 -6.31
C ALA A 139 15.97 8.26 -5.77
N ALA A 140 16.13 7.78 -4.54
CA ALA A 140 17.44 7.54 -3.94
C ALA A 140 18.26 6.48 -4.69
N VAL A 141 17.61 5.43 -5.21
CA VAL A 141 18.27 4.41 -6.05
C VAL A 141 18.82 5.02 -7.34
N PHE A 142 18.00 5.78 -8.06
CA PHE A 142 18.42 6.41 -9.33
C PHE A 142 19.55 7.42 -9.13
N ASP A 143 19.52 8.19 -8.04
CA ASP A 143 20.61 9.11 -7.68
C ASP A 143 21.91 8.34 -7.38
N ARG A 144 21.84 7.27 -6.58
CA ARG A 144 22.99 6.42 -6.25
C ARG A 144 23.59 5.74 -7.50
N LEU A 145 22.75 5.37 -8.47
CA LEU A 145 23.18 4.79 -9.74
C LEU A 145 23.68 5.83 -10.76
N GLY A 146 23.56 7.11 -10.46
CA GLY A 146 23.98 8.21 -11.33
C GLY A 146 23.10 8.40 -12.56
N ILE A 147 21.83 7.96 -12.49
CA ILE A 147 20.86 8.05 -13.62
C ILE A 147 19.64 8.93 -13.31
N GLY A 148 19.60 9.59 -12.16
CA GLY A 148 18.46 10.38 -11.70
C GLY A 148 17.95 11.38 -12.76
N ALA A 149 18.84 12.18 -13.34
CA ALA A 149 18.49 13.16 -14.37
C ALA A 149 17.92 12.50 -15.65
N ALA A 150 18.51 11.38 -16.09
CA ALA A 150 18.02 10.65 -17.26
C ALA A 150 16.62 10.06 -17.03
N ILE A 151 16.33 9.58 -15.82
CA ILE A 151 15.03 9.06 -15.45
C ILE A 151 14.00 10.19 -15.33
N ALA A 152 14.34 11.30 -14.69
CA ALA A 152 13.44 12.44 -14.53
C ALA A 152 12.86 12.95 -15.86
N ASN A 153 13.63 12.92 -16.95
CA ASN A 153 13.21 13.34 -18.28
C ASN A 153 12.15 12.44 -18.94
N LYS A 154 11.93 11.23 -18.41
CA LYS A 154 11.00 10.24 -18.97
C LYS A 154 10.10 9.59 -17.93
N ALA A 155 10.13 10.11 -16.71
CA ALA A 155 9.28 9.66 -15.63
C ALA A 155 7.85 10.15 -15.78
N ILE A 156 6.89 9.24 -15.62
CA ILE A 156 5.46 9.53 -15.52
C ILE A 156 5.01 9.18 -14.12
N TYR A 157 4.50 10.16 -13.37
CA TYR A 157 4.18 9.95 -11.97
C TYR A 157 2.71 9.63 -11.75
N GLY A 158 2.45 8.52 -11.05
CA GLY A 158 1.12 8.18 -10.56
C GLY A 158 0.62 9.20 -9.53
N ALA A 159 -0.70 9.43 -9.53
CA ALA A 159 -1.33 10.38 -8.61
C ALA A 159 -1.32 9.91 -7.14
N GLY A 160 -1.02 8.63 -6.91
CA GLY A 160 -1.13 7.96 -5.61
C GLY A 160 -2.57 7.50 -5.30
N GLY A 161 -2.71 6.66 -4.28
CA GLY A 161 -3.99 6.05 -3.93
C GLY A 161 -4.48 5.01 -4.96
N PRO A 162 -5.67 4.43 -4.74
CA PRO A 162 -6.17 3.33 -5.56
C PRO A 162 -6.38 3.65 -7.04
N SER A 163 -6.74 4.90 -7.37
CA SER A 163 -6.94 5.36 -8.76
C SER A 163 -5.66 5.83 -9.45
N GLY A 164 -4.58 6.01 -8.70
CA GLY A 164 -3.30 6.52 -9.19
C GLY A 164 -2.18 5.49 -9.18
N LEU A 165 -2.52 4.19 -9.25
CA LEU A 165 -1.53 3.12 -9.32
C LEU A 165 -0.66 3.25 -10.56
N VAL A 166 0.64 3.00 -10.41
CA VAL A 166 1.63 3.01 -11.51
C VAL A 166 1.28 1.98 -12.58
N GLY A 167 0.81 0.81 -12.17
CA GLY A 167 0.38 -0.25 -13.08
C GLY A 167 -0.72 0.20 -14.05
N LEU A 168 -1.64 1.08 -13.64
CA LEU A 168 -2.69 1.62 -14.51
C LEU A 168 -2.14 2.52 -15.63
N ILE A 169 -1.03 3.21 -15.39
CA ILE A 169 -0.34 4.02 -16.41
C ILE A 169 0.25 3.09 -17.48
N VAL A 170 0.87 2.00 -17.04
CA VAL A 170 1.43 0.97 -17.93
C VAL A 170 0.33 0.23 -18.70
N GLU A 171 -0.76 -0.14 -18.04
CA GLU A 171 -1.93 -0.80 -18.66
C GLU A 171 -2.52 0.03 -19.81
N ARG A 172 -2.57 1.36 -19.66
CA ARG A 172 -3.04 2.29 -20.70
C ARG A 172 -2.02 2.57 -21.80
N GLY A 173 -0.81 1.97 -21.72
CA GLY A 173 0.27 2.19 -22.69
C GLY A 173 0.95 3.57 -22.60
N GLU A 174 0.72 4.31 -21.52
CA GLU A 174 1.34 5.62 -21.30
C GLU A 174 2.81 5.50 -20.87
N ALA A 175 3.23 4.35 -20.32
CA ALA A 175 4.60 4.04 -19.95
C ALA A 175 4.98 2.62 -20.36
N GLU A 176 6.25 2.42 -20.75
CA GLU A 176 6.78 1.09 -21.07
C GLU A 176 7.03 0.23 -19.83
N ILE A 177 7.55 0.84 -18.78
CA ILE A 177 7.93 0.16 -17.53
C ILE A 177 7.23 0.86 -16.36
N GLY A 178 6.73 0.08 -15.41
CA GLY A 178 6.21 0.57 -14.14
C GLY A 178 6.99 0.00 -12.95
N ILE A 179 7.24 0.83 -11.93
CA ILE A 179 7.91 0.42 -10.70
C ILE A 179 7.11 0.90 -9.50
N GLN A 180 6.62 -0.05 -8.69
CA GLN A 180 5.81 0.22 -7.51
C GLN A 180 5.89 -0.95 -6.51
N GLN A 181 5.22 -0.85 -5.37
CA GLN A 181 5.06 -1.99 -4.45
C GLN A 181 4.40 -3.17 -5.18
N MET A 182 4.90 -4.39 -4.95
CA MET A 182 4.42 -5.61 -5.61
C MET A 182 2.92 -5.79 -5.44
N ALA A 183 2.40 -5.60 -4.23
CA ALA A 183 0.97 -5.74 -3.94
C ALA A 183 0.09 -4.73 -4.72
N GLU A 184 0.62 -3.54 -5.01
CA GLU A 184 -0.07 -2.53 -5.82
C GLU A 184 -0.05 -2.88 -7.32
N LEU A 185 1.07 -3.44 -7.83
CA LEU A 185 1.16 -3.94 -9.20
C LEU A 185 0.22 -5.13 -9.41
N MET A 186 0.16 -6.07 -8.47
CA MET A 186 -0.72 -7.24 -8.54
C MET A 186 -2.22 -6.88 -8.55
N ALA A 187 -2.57 -5.66 -8.17
CA ALA A 187 -3.95 -5.16 -8.23
C ALA A 187 -4.39 -4.77 -9.66
N VAL A 188 -3.47 -4.73 -10.63
CA VAL A 188 -3.75 -4.30 -12.01
C VAL A 188 -3.65 -5.49 -12.96
N PRO A 189 -4.77 -5.98 -13.53
CA PRO A 189 -4.76 -7.21 -14.33
C PRO A 189 -4.18 -7.05 -15.75
N GLY A 190 -4.12 -5.83 -16.27
CA GLY A 190 -3.68 -5.54 -17.64
C GLY A 190 -2.17 -5.37 -17.80
N ILE A 191 -1.37 -5.78 -16.81
CA ILE A 191 0.10 -5.73 -16.86
C ILE A 191 0.70 -7.11 -16.64
N ASP A 192 1.95 -7.28 -17.05
CA ASP A 192 2.78 -8.43 -16.70
C ASP A 192 3.83 -7.99 -15.66
N ILE A 193 3.87 -8.69 -14.53
CA ILE A 193 4.91 -8.49 -13.53
C ILE A 193 6.18 -9.16 -14.02
N VAL A 194 7.25 -8.38 -14.15
CA VAL A 194 8.58 -8.90 -14.54
C VAL A 194 9.25 -9.61 -13.38
N GLY A 195 9.21 -9.01 -12.21
CA GLY A 195 9.78 -9.52 -10.98
C GLY A 195 10.12 -8.42 -9.98
N PRO A 196 10.73 -8.78 -8.84
CA PRO A 196 11.24 -7.80 -7.88
C PRO A 196 12.46 -7.07 -8.44
N LEU A 197 12.82 -5.95 -7.80
CA LEU A 197 14.11 -5.31 -8.05
C LEU A 197 15.28 -6.24 -7.67
N PRO A 198 16.47 -6.09 -8.29
CA PRO A 198 17.67 -6.81 -7.86
C PRO A 198 18.03 -6.48 -6.39
N ASP A 199 18.58 -7.45 -5.67
CA ASP A 199 18.89 -7.34 -4.22
C ASP A 199 19.65 -6.06 -3.86
N GLY A 200 20.65 -5.66 -4.66
CA GLY A 200 21.46 -4.46 -4.39
C GLY A 200 20.69 -3.13 -4.44
N VAL A 201 19.47 -3.11 -4.94
CA VAL A 201 18.61 -1.93 -5.05
C VAL A 201 17.19 -2.18 -4.51
N GLN A 202 16.91 -3.37 -3.99
CA GLN A 202 15.64 -3.72 -3.39
C GLN A 202 15.43 -3.04 -2.03
N SER A 203 14.19 -2.80 -1.66
CA SER A 203 13.77 -2.43 -0.32
C SER A 203 12.48 -3.15 0.06
N ALA A 204 12.47 -3.70 1.25
CA ALA A 204 11.27 -4.25 1.87
C ALA A 204 10.63 -3.16 2.74
N THR A 205 9.42 -2.75 2.38
CA THR A 205 8.65 -1.83 3.22
C THR A 205 7.84 -2.63 4.22
N GLN A 206 8.10 -2.47 5.53
CA GLN A 206 7.29 -3.04 6.60
C GLN A 206 6.03 -2.20 6.79
N PHE A 207 4.87 -2.81 6.70
CA PHE A 207 3.57 -2.21 7.05
C PHE A 207 3.12 -2.67 8.43
N THR A 208 2.76 -1.70 9.24
CA THR A 208 2.47 -1.86 10.67
C THR A 208 1.13 -1.22 10.96
N ALA A 209 0.26 -1.96 11.66
CA ALA A 209 -0.98 -1.44 12.22
C ALA A 209 -0.71 -0.86 13.60
N PHE A 210 -1.48 0.16 13.97
CA PHE A 210 -1.54 0.67 15.33
C PHE A 210 -2.90 1.33 15.59
N VAL A 211 -3.20 1.60 16.85
CA VAL A 211 -4.40 2.31 17.28
C VAL A 211 -4.05 3.79 17.46
N PRO A 212 -4.59 4.73 16.65
CA PRO A 212 -4.45 6.17 16.85
C PRO A 212 -4.96 6.62 18.21
N SER A 213 -4.38 7.70 18.76
CA SER A 213 -4.81 8.25 20.06
C SER A 213 -6.22 8.84 20.06
N ALA A 214 -6.75 9.17 18.87
CA ALA A 214 -8.11 9.66 18.67
C ALA A 214 -9.15 8.54 18.40
N ALA A 215 -8.74 7.28 18.50
CA ALA A 215 -9.63 6.13 18.29
C ALA A 215 -10.78 6.10 19.29
N ARG A 216 -11.97 5.77 18.81
CA ARG A 216 -13.20 5.69 19.63
C ARG A 216 -13.57 4.25 19.98
N GLU A 217 -13.32 3.32 19.06
CA GLU A 217 -13.70 1.92 19.12
C GLU A 217 -12.50 1.03 19.48
N LEU A 218 -11.91 1.25 20.68
CA LEU A 218 -10.64 0.63 21.08
C LEU A 218 -10.66 -0.91 21.08
N ALA A 219 -11.75 -1.52 21.53
CA ALA A 219 -11.87 -2.98 21.59
C ALA A 219 -11.93 -3.58 20.19
N THR A 220 -12.77 -3.02 19.32
CA THR A 220 -12.95 -3.46 17.92
C THR A 220 -11.71 -3.17 17.08
N ALA A 221 -11.03 -2.04 17.33
CA ALA A 221 -9.76 -1.70 16.67
C ALA A 221 -8.68 -2.76 16.97
N ARG A 222 -8.55 -3.17 18.23
CA ARG A 222 -7.63 -4.25 18.63
C ARG A 222 -8.04 -5.59 18.02
N ALA A 223 -9.33 -5.91 17.99
CA ALA A 223 -9.84 -7.13 17.37
C ALA A 223 -9.51 -7.18 15.87
N LEU A 224 -9.64 -6.05 15.14
CA LEU A 224 -9.25 -5.98 13.72
C LEU A 224 -7.75 -6.23 13.55
N ILE A 225 -6.89 -5.61 14.37
CA ILE A 225 -5.44 -5.82 14.31
C ILE A 225 -5.09 -7.29 14.55
N GLU A 226 -5.68 -7.92 15.55
CA GLU A 226 -5.46 -9.35 15.81
C GLU A 226 -6.02 -10.24 14.70
N TYR A 227 -7.18 -9.88 14.12
CA TYR A 227 -7.75 -10.59 12.97
C TYR A 227 -6.79 -10.58 11.78
N LEU A 228 -6.19 -9.45 11.45
CA LEU A 228 -5.22 -9.30 10.35
C LEU A 228 -3.93 -10.13 10.56
N ARG A 229 -3.66 -10.58 11.78
CA ARG A 229 -2.50 -11.42 12.15
C ARG A 229 -2.83 -12.91 12.19
N LYS A 230 -4.11 -13.31 12.09
CA LYS A 230 -4.52 -14.72 12.05
C LYS A 230 -3.88 -15.44 10.85
N PRO A 231 -3.60 -16.75 10.93
CA PRO A 231 -3.05 -17.54 9.82
C PRO A 231 -3.87 -17.43 8.52
N THR A 232 -5.20 -17.35 8.62
CA THR A 232 -6.10 -17.17 7.49
C THR A 232 -5.88 -15.82 6.78
N ALA A 233 -5.73 -14.74 7.54
CA ALA A 233 -5.41 -13.43 7.00
C ALA A 233 -4.01 -13.39 6.38
N LYS A 234 -3.02 -14.00 7.02
CA LYS A 234 -1.66 -14.15 6.47
C LYS A 234 -1.64 -14.85 5.11
N ALA A 235 -2.45 -15.90 4.92
CA ALA A 235 -2.59 -16.57 3.63
C ALA A 235 -3.12 -15.62 2.55
N VAL A 236 -4.12 -14.79 2.87
CA VAL A 236 -4.65 -13.76 1.95
C VAL A 236 -3.60 -12.69 1.65
N LEU A 237 -2.91 -12.16 2.66
CA LEU A 237 -1.83 -11.18 2.47
C LEU A 237 -0.78 -11.71 1.49
N LYS A 238 -0.33 -12.96 1.67
CA LYS A 238 0.62 -13.61 0.77
C LYS A 238 0.10 -13.74 -0.65
N ALA A 239 -1.14 -14.17 -0.82
CA ALA A 239 -1.78 -14.28 -2.14
C ALA A 239 -1.93 -12.93 -2.87
N LYS A 240 -1.90 -11.81 -2.12
CA LYS A 240 -1.98 -10.44 -2.64
C LYS A 240 -0.62 -9.74 -2.76
N GLY A 241 0.49 -10.48 -2.74
CA GLY A 241 1.84 -9.96 -2.99
C GLY A 241 2.52 -9.32 -1.79
N LEU A 242 2.06 -9.61 -0.59
CA LEU A 242 2.67 -9.21 0.67
C LEU A 242 3.37 -10.41 1.32
N GLU A 243 4.43 -10.17 2.07
CA GLU A 243 5.06 -11.16 2.92
C GLU A 243 4.62 -10.96 4.38
N PRO A 244 3.72 -11.80 4.91
CA PRO A 244 3.26 -11.70 6.30
C PRO A 244 4.38 -11.95 7.31
N ASN A 245 4.31 -11.27 8.44
CA ASN A 245 5.23 -11.47 9.56
C ASN A 245 4.89 -12.72 10.37
#